data_39e775ab938560c6d3af08c0cc101435
#
_entry.id   39e775ab938560c6d3af08c0cc101435
#
_cell.length_a   1.000
_cell.length_b   1.000
_cell.length_c   1.000
_cell.angle_alpha   90.00
_cell.angle_beta   90.00
_cell.angle_gamma   90.00
#
_symmetry.space_group_name_H-M   'P 1'
#
loop_
_entity.id
_entity.type
_entity.pdbx_description
1 polymer ?
#
loop_
_entity_poly.entity_id
_entity_poly.type
_entity_poly.pdbx_seq_one_letter_code
_entity_poly.pdbx_strand_id
1 'polypeptide(L)'
;MKILIAADMEGVTGVTRWSETDPTNVEYNRFRKIMTDEVNSAIDGAASAGADEIVVADGHGDGTNILIEELDFRAKLNSGGSSPFSMMQGIGTDSTGVIFIGYHARAGSQNAVLAHTWSAGRIANLWLNQILVGEYGLNAALAGHFNVPIVMITGDETTCNQAVELLGPLETVKVKKSTGYFSSECLPPGTTLPMIRDSAKRAVERLIDGLAPKAFIINPPVRVKIEFRQPESVDRAVKLPGVKRLDGLCIEFIAPSMVEAHSGFRAAVKQAYD
;
A
#
# COMPACT_ATOMS: atom_id res chain seq x y z
N MET A 1 -14.24 -2.86 -17.22
CA MET A 1 -12.85 -2.74 -16.72
C MET A 1 -12.91 -2.52 -15.23
N LYS A 2 -12.29 -3.44 -14.48
CA LYS A 2 -12.28 -3.41 -13.01
C LYS A 2 -11.00 -2.76 -12.48
N ILE A 3 -11.14 -1.70 -11.68
CA ILE A 3 -10.04 -1.02 -10.98
C ILE A 3 -10.13 -1.29 -9.48
N LEU A 4 -9.01 -1.74 -8.88
CA LEU A 4 -8.86 -1.81 -7.44
C LEU A 4 -8.18 -0.53 -6.95
N ILE A 5 -8.77 0.12 -5.94
CA ILE A 5 -8.15 1.22 -5.20
C ILE A 5 -7.77 0.67 -3.83
N ALA A 6 -6.48 0.52 -3.58
CA ALA A 6 -5.96 0.12 -2.27
C ALA A 6 -5.54 1.38 -1.52
N ALA A 7 -6.16 1.63 -0.38
CA ALA A 7 -6.01 2.86 0.38
C ALA A 7 -5.26 2.62 1.70
N ASP A 8 -4.36 3.55 2.02
CA ASP A 8 -3.59 3.62 3.25
C ASP A 8 -3.67 5.04 3.83
N MET A 9 -3.15 5.29 5.02
CA MET A 9 -3.43 6.56 5.69
C MET A 9 -2.22 7.45 5.88
N GLU A 10 -1.02 6.90 6.07
CA GLU A 10 0.18 7.69 6.37
C GLU A 10 0.59 8.64 5.24
N GLY A 11 0.32 8.25 4.00
CA GLY A 11 0.61 9.07 2.82
C GLY A 11 -0.46 10.11 2.47
N VAL A 12 -1.60 10.13 3.16
CA VAL A 12 -2.71 11.06 2.93
C VAL A 12 -2.28 12.51 3.16
N THR A 13 -2.89 13.43 2.44
CA THR A 13 -2.70 14.88 2.55
C THR A 13 -2.76 15.35 4.00
N GLY A 14 -1.68 16.00 4.45
CA GLY A 14 -1.60 16.61 5.77
C GLY A 14 -1.21 15.67 6.90
N VAL A 15 -1.22 14.36 6.73
CA VAL A 15 -0.78 13.40 7.76
C VAL A 15 0.72 13.50 7.96
N THR A 16 1.15 13.69 9.22
CA THR A 16 2.56 13.82 9.62
C THR A 16 2.93 13.07 10.90
N ARG A 17 1.93 12.60 11.66
CA ARG A 17 2.13 12.00 12.99
C ARG A 17 1.29 10.74 13.14
N TRP A 18 1.76 9.81 13.95
CA TRP A 18 1.02 8.58 14.29
C TRP A 18 -0.33 8.85 14.96
N SER A 19 -0.45 9.93 15.75
CA SER A 19 -1.74 10.31 16.37
C SER A 19 -2.84 10.64 15.35
N GLU A 20 -2.45 10.99 14.13
CA GLU A 20 -3.37 11.35 13.04
C GLU A 20 -3.92 10.12 12.30
N THR A 21 -3.26 8.96 12.48
CA THR A 21 -3.64 7.66 11.91
C THR A 21 -4.15 6.66 12.96
N ASP A 22 -4.17 7.04 14.24
CA ASP A 22 -4.58 6.20 15.36
C ASP A 22 -6.06 6.44 15.72
N PRO A 23 -6.95 5.44 15.58
CA PRO A 23 -8.38 5.57 15.85
C PRO A 23 -8.71 5.94 17.31
N THR A 24 -7.77 5.79 18.25
CA THR A 24 -7.95 6.22 19.64
C THR A 24 -7.73 7.72 19.85
N ASN A 25 -7.22 8.43 18.82
CA ASN A 25 -6.91 9.85 18.89
C ASN A 25 -7.99 10.72 18.23
N VAL A 26 -8.26 11.87 18.81
CA VAL A 26 -9.28 12.82 18.31
C VAL A 26 -8.97 13.32 16.89
N GLU A 27 -7.70 13.51 16.53
CA GLU A 27 -7.28 13.98 15.20
C GLU A 27 -7.58 12.98 14.08
N TYR A 28 -7.67 11.68 14.39
CA TYR A 28 -7.94 10.63 13.42
C TYR A 28 -9.21 10.90 12.59
N ASN A 29 -10.30 11.37 13.19
CA ASN A 29 -11.55 11.60 12.47
C ASN A 29 -11.42 12.66 11.37
N ARG A 30 -10.54 13.65 11.56
CA ARG A 30 -10.22 14.64 10.54
C ARG A 30 -9.51 14.00 9.34
N PHE A 31 -8.53 13.14 9.60
CA PHE A 31 -7.69 12.58 8.55
C PHE A 31 -8.34 11.41 7.82
N ARG A 32 -9.18 10.60 8.49
CA ARG A 32 -9.99 9.59 7.80
C ARG A 32 -11.00 10.22 6.82
N LYS A 33 -11.49 11.43 7.14
CA LYS A 33 -12.33 12.20 6.21
C LYS A 33 -11.52 12.58 4.95
N ILE A 34 -10.31 13.11 5.12
CA ILE A 34 -9.45 13.48 3.99
C ILE A 34 -9.07 12.22 3.17
N MET A 35 -8.78 11.10 3.83
CA MET A 35 -8.54 9.82 3.17
C MET A 35 -9.72 9.39 2.30
N THR A 36 -10.95 9.49 2.83
CA THR A 36 -12.18 9.18 2.08
C THR A 36 -12.35 10.11 0.87
N ASP A 37 -12.07 11.41 1.02
CA ASP A 37 -12.12 12.38 -0.06
C ASP A 37 -11.09 12.10 -1.17
N GLU A 38 -9.85 11.69 -0.80
CA GLU A 38 -8.83 11.27 -1.77
C GLU A 38 -9.25 10.01 -2.54
N VAL A 39 -9.82 9.02 -1.85
CA VAL A 39 -10.37 7.81 -2.48
C VAL A 39 -11.51 8.18 -3.43
N ASN A 40 -12.45 9.04 -3.02
CA ASN A 40 -13.53 9.52 -3.87
C ASN A 40 -13.03 10.26 -5.11
N SER A 41 -11.97 11.06 -4.97
CA SER A 41 -11.32 11.72 -6.10
C SER A 41 -10.73 10.72 -7.09
N ALA A 42 -10.12 9.65 -6.60
CA ALA A 42 -9.59 8.58 -7.45
C ALA A 42 -10.73 7.80 -8.15
N ILE A 43 -11.83 7.53 -7.44
CA ILE A 43 -13.05 6.89 -8.00
C ILE A 43 -13.61 7.74 -9.14
N ASP A 44 -13.76 9.06 -8.91
CA ASP A 44 -14.29 9.97 -9.93
C ASP A 44 -13.40 10.03 -11.17
N GLY A 45 -12.09 10.12 -10.98
CA GLY A 45 -11.12 10.07 -12.09
C GLY A 45 -11.19 8.77 -12.88
N ALA A 46 -11.14 7.62 -12.20
CA ALA A 46 -11.19 6.30 -12.82
C ALA A 46 -12.51 6.06 -13.57
N ALA A 47 -13.64 6.39 -12.96
CA ALA A 47 -14.95 6.25 -13.58
C ALA A 47 -15.11 7.15 -14.82
N SER A 48 -14.60 8.40 -14.77
CA SER A 48 -14.64 9.33 -15.91
C SER A 48 -13.83 8.85 -17.10
N ALA A 49 -12.83 7.98 -16.89
CA ALA A 49 -12.03 7.36 -17.94
C ALA A 49 -12.59 6.00 -18.42
N GLY A 50 -13.72 5.54 -17.87
CA GLY A 50 -14.40 4.32 -18.33
C GLY A 50 -14.19 3.09 -17.46
N ALA A 51 -13.72 3.22 -16.21
CA ALA A 51 -13.81 2.14 -15.24
C ALA A 51 -15.29 1.89 -14.89
N ASP A 52 -15.77 0.67 -15.10
CA ASP A 52 -17.17 0.30 -14.88
C ASP A 52 -17.38 -0.56 -13.62
N GLU A 53 -16.31 -1.07 -13.04
CA GLU A 53 -16.28 -1.68 -11.73
C GLU A 53 -15.12 -1.11 -10.91
N ILE A 54 -15.42 -0.51 -9.76
CA ILE A 54 -14.43 0.04 -8.85
C ILE A 54 -14.59 -0.62 -7.49
N VAL A 55 -13.50 -1.16 -6.98
CA VAL A 55 -13.45 -1.79 -5.66
C VAL A 55 -12.40 -1.05 -4.84
N VAL A 56 -12.75 -0.65 -3.63
CA VAL A 56 -11.85 -0.04 -2.66
C VAL A 56 -11.47 -1.09 -1.62
N ALA A 57 -10.20 -1.20 -1.30
CA ALA A 57 -9.69 -1.95 -0.15
C ALA A 57 -9.15 -0.95 0.88
N ASP A 58 -9.74 -0.93 2.05
CA ASP A 58 -9.26 -0.16 3.19
C ASP A 58 -8.12 -0.93 3.85
N GLY A 59 -6.89 -0.40 3.76
CA GLY A 59 -5.68 -1.11 4.11
C GLY A 59 -5.04 -0.68 5.43
N HIS A 60 -5.35 0.50 5.95
CA HIS A 60 -4.69 1.01 7.14
C HIS A 60 -5.22 0.34 8.41
N GLY A 61 -4.30 -0.12 9.27
CA GLY A 61 -4.65 -0.72 10.57
C GLY A 61 -5.68 -1.86 10.45
N ASP A 62 -6.83 -1.71 11.10
CA ASP A 62 -7.91 -2.70 11.07
C ASP A 62 -8.82 -2.61 9.84
N GLY A 63 -8.51 -1.73 8.87
CA GLY A 63 -9.27 -1.60 7.63
C GLY A 63 -10.67 -1.02 7.82
N THR A 64 -10.86 -0.07 8.75
CA THR A 64 -12.14 0.54 9.07
C THR A 64 -12.08 2.08 9.04
N ASN A 65 -11.22 2.62 8.18
CA ASN A 65 -10.90 4.04 8.12
C ASN A 65 -11.84 4.82 7.19
N ILE A 66 -12.18 4.24 6.04
CA ILE A 66 -13.06 4.87 5.05
C ILE A 66 -14.46 5.07 5.64
N LEU A 67 -14.98 6.29 5.50
CA LEU A 67 -16.36 6.63 5.88
C LEU A 67 -17.32 6.09 4.82
N ILE A 68 -17.94 4.94 5.11
CA ILE A 68 -18.80 4.25 4.13
C ILE A 68 -20.00 5.12 3.69
N GLU A 69 -20.52 5.95 4.58
CA GLU A 69 -21.61 6.89 4.31
C GLU A 69 -21.22 8.05 3.38
N GLU A 70 -19.92 8.30 3.23
CA GLU A 70 -19.37 9.34 2.37
C GLU A 70 -18.66 8.77 1.12
N LEU A 71 -18.56 7.44 1.01
CA LEU A 71 -17.93 6.80 -0.14
C LEU A 71 -18.80 6.99 -1.39
N ASP A 72 -18.15 7.29 -2.51
CA ASP A 72 -18.81 7.43 -3.81
C ASP A 72 -19.58 6.14 -4.16
N PHE A 73 -20.86 6.29 -4.50
CA PHE A 73 -21.79 5.19 -4.75
C PHE A 73 -21.39 4.26 -5.91
N ARG A 74 -20.44 4.67 -6.76
CA ARG A 74 -19.93 3.87 -7.89
C ARG A 74 -18.95 2.78 -7.43
N ALA A 75 -18.47 2.82 -6.20
CA ALA A 75 -17.49 1.87 -5.68
C ALA A 75 -18.10 0.90 -4.66
N LYS A 76 -17.48 -0.29 -4.54
CA LYS A 76 -17.70 -1.25 -3.46
C LYS A 76 -16.54 -1.15 -2.47
N LEU A 77 -16.78 -1.29 -1.17
CA LEU A 77 -15.76 -1.25 -0.13
C LEU A 77 -15.48 -2.64 0.46
N ASN A 78 -14.22 -3.05 0.44
CA ASN A 78 -13.70 -4.09 1.33
C ASN A 78 -13.18 -3.42 2.59
N SER A 79 -13.89 -3.60 3.70
CA SER A 79 -13.53 -3.08 5.01
C SER A 79 -13.27 -4.23 5.98
N GLY A 80 -12.36 -4.01 6.93
CA GLY A 80 -11.99 -4.98 7.95
C GLY A 80 -10.71 -5.78 7.64
N GLY A 81 -9.80 -5.86 8.63
CA GLY A 81 -8.42 -6.36 8.46
C GLY A 81 -8.23 -7.86 8.33
N SER A 82 -9.29 -8.69 8.49
CA SER A 82 -9.15 -10.16 8.49
C SER A 82 -9.25 -10.82 7.12
N SER A 83 -9.39 -10.05 6.06
CA SER A 83 -9.54 -10.58 4.69
C SER A 83 -8.26 -11.26 4.19
N PRO A 84 -8.36 -12.26 3.28
CA PRO A 84 -7.21 -13.03 2.79
C PRO A 84 -6.09 -12.19 2.19
N PHE A 85 -6.43 -11.14 1.44
CA PHE A 85 -5.47 -10.27 0.77
C PHE A 85 -5.25 -8.93 1.47
N SER A 86 -5.86 -8.70 2.68
CA SER A 86 -5.68 -7.48 3.47
C SER A 86 -5.86 -6.20 2.62
N MET A 87 -4.85 -5.32 2.58
CA MET A 87 -4.83 -4.08 1.79
C MET A 87 -5.15 -4.26 0.30
N MET A 88 -5.05 -5.47 -0.22
CA MET A 88 -5.29 -5.81 -1.63
C MET A 88 -6.58 -6.62 -1.82
N GLN A 89 -7.47 -6.65 -0.82
CA GLN A 89 -8.70 -7.42 -0.92
C GLN A 89 -9.56 -6.92 -2.09
N GLY A 90 -9.95 -7.85 -2.96
CA GLY A 90 -10.66 -7.56 -4.22
C GLY A 90 -9.78 -7.70 -5.46
N ILE A 91 -8.44 -7.87 -5.29
CA ILE A 91 -7.55 -8.23 -6.41
C ILE A 91 -7.89 -9.62 -6.95
N GLY A 92 -7.83 -9.78 -8.26
CA GLY A 92 -8.05 -11.06 -8.93
C GLY A 92 -7.72 -10.98 -10.41
N THR A 93 -7.89 -12.09 -11.12
CA THR A 93 -7.64 -12.19 -12.57
C THR A 93 -8.60 -11.33 -13.42
N ASP A 94 -9.69 -10.86 -12.82
CA ASP A 94 -10.67 -9.95 -13.41
C ASP A 94 -10.30 -8.46 -13.22
N SER A 95 -9.28 -8.17 -12.39
CA SER A 95 -8.79 -6.81 -12.20
C SER A 95 -7.94 -6.38 -13.38
N THR A 96 -8.07 -5.11 -13.79
CA THR A 96 -7.33 -4.55 -14.94
C THR A 96 -6.18 -3.65 -14.50
N GLY A 97 -6.31 -2.96 -13.36
CA GLY A 97 -5.29 -2.08 -12.80
C GLY A 97 -5.52 -1.80 -11.32
N VAL A 98 -4.48 -1.33 -10.64
CA VAL A 98 -4.52 -0.95 -9.23
C VAL A 98 -4.06 0.50 -9.07
N ILE A 99 -4.77 1.25 -8.24
CA ILE A 99 -4.43 2.60 -7.78
C ILE A 99 -4.11 2.52 -6.28
N PHE A 100 -2.96 3.05 -5.87
CA PHE A 100 -2.56 3.20 -4.47
C PHE A 100 -2.83 4.61 -3.98
N ILE A 101 -3.64 4.77 -2.94
CA ILE A 101 -3.97 6.06 -2.32
C ILE A 101 -3.39 6.11 -0.91
N GLY A 102 -2.69 7.20 -0.57
CA GLY A 102 -2.20 7.46 0.78
C GLY A 102 -1.07 6.55 1.24
N TYR A 103 -0.28 5.98 0.33
CA TYR A 103 0.86 5.11 0.66
C TYR A 103 2.05 5.91 1.19
N HIS A 104 2.95 5.22 1.88
CA HIS A 104 4.17 5.77 2.49
C HIS A 104 5.43 5.05 2.00
N ALA A 105 6.60 5.67 2.21
CA ALA A 105 7.88 5.07 1.87
C ALA A 105 8.22 3.89 2.79
N ARG A 106 9.04 2.94 2.28
CA ARG A 106 9.50 1.79 3.05
C ARG A 106 10.28 2.20 4.31
N ALA A 107 10.37 1.30 5.27
CA ALA A 107 11.19 1.47 6.46
C ALA A 107 12.63 1.86 6.11
N GLY A 108 13.23 2.74 6.92
CA GLY A 108 14.61 3.20 6.73
C GLY A 108 14.81 4.23 5.63
N SER A 109 13.74 4.73 4.98
CA SER A 109 13.83 5.78 3.96
C SER A 109 14.20 7.12 4.56
N GLN A 110 15.09 7.85 3.89
CA GLN A 110 15.39 9.25 4.19
C GLN A 110 14.36 10.16 3.52
N ASN A 111 14.16 11.36 4.08
CA ASN A 111 13.26 12.38 3.53
C ASN A 111 11.84 11.85 3.27
N ALA A 112 11.31 11.07 4.19
CA ALA A 112 10.00 10.47 4.11
C ALA A 112 9.23 10.64 5.44
N VAL A 113 7.92 10.83 5.35
CA VAL A 113 7.04 10.97 6.51
C VAL A 113 6.58 9.58 6.94
N LEU A 114 6.67 9.28 8.24
CA LEU A 114 6.18 8.04 8.85
C LEU A 114 6.66 6.76 8.15
N ALA A 115 7.86 6.80 7.52
CA ALA A 115 8.39 5.70 6.72
C ALA A 115 8.51 4.41 7.52
N HIS A 116 7.81 3.38 7.10
CA HIS A 116 7.82 2.06 7.74
C HIS A 116 7.48 0.95 6.74
N THR A 117 7.41 -0.29 7.18
CA THR A 117 6.93 -1.42 6.38
C THR A 117 6.06 -2.28 7.28
N TRP A 118 4.75 -2.28 7.05
CA TRP A 118 3.70 -3.05 7.74
C TRP A 118 3.56 -2.74 9.23
N SER A 119 4.65 -2.78 9.96
CA SER A 119 4.70 -2.49 11.39
C SER A 119 5.93 -1.65 11.71
N ALA A 120 5.73 -0.38 12.02
CA ALA A 120 6.79 0.56 12.32
C ALA A 120 7.68 0.11 13.50
N GLY A 121 7.09 -0.54 14.49
CA GLY A 121 7.80 -1.05 15.68
C GLY A 121 8.49 -2.39 15.48
N ARG A 122 8.18 -3.16 14.44
CA ARG A 122 8.63 -4.55 14.31
C ARG A 122 9.53 -4.82 13.12
N ILE A 123 9.21 -4.28 11.95
CA ILE A 123 9.91 -4.61 10.70
C ILE A 123 10.92 -3.52 10.39
N ALA A 124 12.17 -3.93 10.18
CA ALA A 124 13.24 -3.08 9.68
C ALA A 124 13.30 -3.12 8.15
N ASN A 125 13.26 -4.32 7.56
CA ASN A 125 13.32 -4.50 6.11
C ASN A 125 12.55 -5.76 5.66
N LEU A 126 12.08 -5.73 4.41
CA LEU A 126 11.43 -6.85 3.72
C LEU A 126 12.04 -7.03 2.34
N TRP A 127 12.39 -8.27 1.98
CA TRP A 127 12.85 -8.62 0.63
C TRP A 127 12.01 -9.73 0.02
N LEU A 128 11.73 -9.56 -1.27
CA LEU A 128 11.15 -10.59 -2.14
C LEU A 128 12.18 -10.94 -3.23
N ASN A 129 12.69 -12.17 -3.24
CA ASN A 129 13.76 -12.63 -4.15
C ASN A 129 14.94 -11.63 -4.22
N GLN A 130 15.43 -11.16 -3.06
CA GLN A 130 16.51 -10.18 -2.90
C GLN A 130 16.13 -8.72 -3.24
N ILE A 131 14.93 -8.44 -3.76
CA ILE A 131 14.46 -7.07 -4.01
C ILE A 131 13.94 -6.50 -2.69
N LEU A 132 14.53 -5.41 -2.22
CA LEU A 132 14.07 -4.69 -1.03
C LEU A 132 12.78 -3.94 -1.36
N VAL A 133 11.72 -4.20 -0.60
CA VAL A 133 10.39 -3.62 -0.84
C VAL A 133 9.81 -2.96 0.42
N GLY A 134 8.94 -1.97 0.21
CA GLY A 134 7.98 -1.50 1.20
C GLY A 134 6.61 -2.16 0.98
N GLU A 135 5.58 -1.66 1.63
CA GLU A 135 4.21 -2.17 1.47
C GLU A 135 3.70 -2.02 0.05
N TYR A 136 3.96 -0.87 -0.59
CA TYR A 136 3.62 -0.68 -2.00
C TYR A 136 4.25 -1.75 -2.90
N GLY A 137 5.49 -2.19 -2.61
CA GLY A 137 6.17 -3.22 -3.37
C GLY A 137 5.65 -4.64 -3.08
N LEU A 138 5.32 -4.95 -1.82
CA LEU A 138 4.67 -6.20 -1.43
C LEU A 138 3.29 -6.34 -2.11
N ASN A 139 2.50 -5.28 -2.05
CA ASN A 139 1.17 -5.22 -2.65
C ASN A 139 1.23 -5.24 -4.19
N ALA A 140 2.21 -4.55 -4.78
CA ALA A 140 2.45 -4.60 -6.22
C ALA A 140 2.86 -6.02 -6.70
N ALA A 141 3.67 -6.73 -5.90
CA ALA A 141 4.04 -8.11 -6.21
C ALA A 141 2.83 -9.06 -6.13
N LEU A 142 1.92 -8.83 -5.18
CA LEU A 142 0.66 -9.59 -5.10
C LEU A 142 -0.23 -9.30 -6.32
N ALA A 143 -0.37 -8.05 -6.74
CA ALA A 143 -1.06 -7.71 -7.98
C ALA A 143 -0.39 -8.34 -9.22
N GLY A 144 0.95 -8.35 -9.24
CA GLY A 144 1.75 -8.97 -10.28
C GLY A 144 1.52 -10.49 -10.44
N HIS A 145 1.18 -11.19 -9.36
CA HIS A 145 0.76 -12.60 -9.42
C HIS A 145 -0.47 -12.81 -10.33
N PHE A 146 -1.38 -11.84 -10.34
CA PHE A 146 -2.57 -11.82 -11.22
C PHE A 146 -2.31 -11.11 -12.55
N ASN A 147 -1.06 -10.74 -12.83
CA ASN A 147 -0.66 -9.95 -14.01
C ASN A 147 -1.34 -8.57 -14.08
N VAL A 148 -1.61 -7.95 -12.95
CA VAL A 148 -2.28 -6.65 -12.82
C VAL A 148 -1.24 -5.57 -12.48
N PRO A 149 -1.12 -4.49 -13.29
CA PRO A 149 -0.19 -3.40 -13.02
C PRO A 149 -0.70 -2.45 -11.94
N ILE A 150 0.25 -1.81 -11.24
CA ILE A 150 -0.04 -0.60 -10.46
C ILE A 150 0.05 0.58 -11.42
N VAL A 151 -1.03 1.33 -11.56
CA VAL A 151 -1.11 2.41 -12.56
C VAL A 151 -0.97 3.80 -11.96
N MET A 152 -1.18 3.93 -10.65
CA MET A 152 -1.05 5.21 -9.93
C MET A 152 -0.69 4.99 -8.46
N ILE A 153 0.02 5.96 -7.86
CA ILE A 153 0.27 6.05 -6.42
C ILE A 153 0.20 7.48 -5.93
N THR A 154 -0.35 7.68 -4.72
CA THR A 154 -0.27 8.95 -3.99
C THR A 154 0.48 8.77 -2.67
N GLY A 155 1.17 9.83 -2.23
CA GLY A 155 1.93 9.83 -0.99
C GLY A 155 2.89 11.02 -0.91
N ASP A 156 3.91 10.91 -0.05
CA ASP A 156 4.98 11.90 -0.06
C ASP A 156 5.89 11.74 -1.29
N GLU A 157 6.78 12.72 -1.49
CA GLU A 157 7.69 12.72 -2.66
C GLU A 157 8.57 11.47 -2.71
N THR A 158 9.05 10.99 -1.57
CA THR A 158 9.94 9.81 -1.49
C THR A 158 9.17 8.53 -1.85
N THR A 159 7.95 8.37 -1.37
CA THR A 159 7.05 7.25 -1.72
C THR A 159 6.83 7.19 -3.23
N CYS A 160 6.47 8.31 -3.84
CA CYS A 160 6.24 8.39 -5.28
C CYS A 160 7.50 8.06 -6.08
N ASN A 161 8.66 8.56 -5.66
CA ASN A 161 9.93 8.29 -6.34
C ASN A 161 10.33 6.80 -6.22
N GLN A 162 10.20 6.19 -5.03
CA GLN A 162 10.46 4.77 -4.82
C GLN A 162 9.52 3.88 -5.65
N ALA A 163 8.26 4.27 -5.77
CA ALA A 163 7.31 3.53 -6.61
C ALA A 163 7.69 3.59 -8.09
N VAL A 164 8.09 4.75 -8.61
CA VAL A 164 8.56 4.89 -10.00
C VAL A 164 9.83 4.07 -10.26
N GLU A 165 10.78 4.08 -9.31
CA GLU A 165 12.02 3.30 -9.42
C GLU A 165 11.73 1.79 -9.50
N LEU A 166 10.79 1.29 -8.69
CA LEU A 166 10.48 -0.14 -8.60
C LEU A 166 9.51 -0.62 -9.69
N LEU A 167 8.48 0.17 -10.01
CA LEU A 167 7.32 -0.25 -10.79
C LEU A 167 7.28 0.33 -12.20
N GLY A 168 8.19 1.28 -12.50
CA GLY A 168 8.22 1.98 -13.78
C GLY A 168 7.35 3.26 -13.80
N PRO A 169 7.06 3.81 -14.98
CA PRO A 169 6.47 5.14 -15.15
C PRO A 169 4.95 5.16 -14.93
N LEU A 170 4.51 4.87 -13.70
CA LEU A 170 3.12 5.03 -13.27
C LEU A 170 2.78 6.51 -13.00
N GLU A 171 1.48 6.83 -12.93
CA GLU A 171 1.03 8.15 -12.48
C GLU A 171 1.33 8.34 -10.99
N THR A 172 1.81 9.52 -10.61
CA THR A 172 2.12 9.84 -9.20
C THR A 172 1.51 11.16 -8.78
N VAL A 173 0.99 11.22 -7.54
CA VAL A 173 0.56 12.48 -6.92
C VAL A 173 1.30 12.67 -5.61
N LYS A 174 2.23 13.63 -5.62
CA LYS A 174 2.99 14.05 -4.44
C LYS A 174 2.14 15.04 -3.66
N VAL A 175 1.47 14.57 -2.61
CA VAL A 175 0.58 15.41 -1.79
C VAL A 175 1.34 16.20 -0.72
N LYS A 176 2.57 15.76 -0.41
CA LYS A 176 3.46 16.41 0.55
C LYS A 176 4.93 16.11 0.26
N LYS A 177 5.82 16.94 0.80
CA LYS A 177 7.26 16.76 0.77
C LYS A 177 7.80 16.75 2.19
N SER A 178 8.49 15.68 2.56
CA SER A 178 9.08 15.56 3.91
C SER A 178 10.11 16.65 4.18
N THR A 179 10.01 17.26 5.36
CA THR A 179 11.03 18.12 5.98
C THR A 179 11.64 17.45 7.20
N GLY A 180 11.14 16.26 7.57
CA GLY A 180 11.59 15.40 8.65
C GLY A 180 10.64 14.22 8.81
N TYR A 181 10.97 13.25 9.65
CA TYR A 181 10.17 12.03 9.83
C TYR A 181 8.74 12.32 10.30
N PHE A 182 8.53 13.39 11.07
CA PHE A 182 7.24 13.84 11.59
C PHE A 182 6.86 15.25 11.10
N SER A 183 7.40 15.68 9.97
CA SER A 183 7.13 17.01 9.44
C SER A 183 7.19 17.03 7.91
N SER A 184 6.34 17.86 7.31
CA SER A 184 6.29 18.01 5.86
C SER A 184 5.73 19.37 5.43
N GLU A 185 6.13 19.79 4.24
CA GLU A 185 5.42 20.79 3.45
C GLU A 185 4.26 20.09 2.74
N CYS A 186 3.02 20.44 3.08
CA CYS A 186 1.81 19.82 2.58
C CYS A 186 1.08 20.73 1.60
N LEU A 187 0.56 20.14 0.53
CA LEU A 187 -0.45 20.79 -0.30
C LEU A 187 -1.82 20.70 0.41
N PRO A 188 -2.69 21.72 0.28
CA PRO A 188 -4.03 21.65 0.86
C PRO A 188 -4.94 20.70 0.06
N PRO A 189 -6.00 20.10 0.67
CA PRO A 189 -6.95 19.23 -0.03
C PRO A 189 -7.57 19.85 -1.28
N GLY A 190 -7.83 21.17 -1.27
CA GLY A 190 -8.34 21.87 -2.46
C GLY A 190 -7.40 21.80 -3.69
N THR A 191 -6.13 21.49 -3.48
CA THR A 191 -5.14 21.25 -4.54
C THR A 191 -4.98 19.75 -4.82
N THR A 192 -4.85 18.91 -3.78
CA THR A 192 -4.53 17.49 -3.94
C THR A 192 -5.69 16.69 -4.51
N LEU A 193 -6.94 16.98 -4.12
CA LEU A 193 -8.11 16.25 -4.62
C LEU A 193 -8.28 16.35 -6.14
N PRO A 194 -8.23 17.56 -6.78
CA PRO A 194 -8.22 17.63 -8.23
C PRO A 194 -7.02 16.95 -8.90
N MET A 195 -5.81 17.03 -8.30
CA MET A 195 -4.62 16.35 -8.82
C MET A 195 -4.82 14.83 -8.81
N ILE A 196 -5.38 14.25 -7.74
CA ILE A 196 -5.66 12.82 -7.62
C ILE A 196 -6.69 12.40 -8.67
N ARG A 197 -7.80 13.12 -8.80
CA ARG A 197 -8.83 12.84 -9.81
C ARG A 197 -8.24 12.82 -11.22
N ASP A 198 -7.52 13.87 -11.59
CA ASP A 198 -6.99 14.01 -12.94
C ASP A 198 -5.89 12.99 -13.24
N SER A 199 -5.07 12.61 -12.23
CA SER A 199 -4.07 11.54 -12.38
C SER A 199 -4.70 10.16 -12.46
N ALA A 200 -5.75 9.87 -11.68
CA ALA A 200 -6.49 8.61 -11.77
C ALA A 200 -7.14 8.45 -13.15
N LYS A 201 -7.70 9.54 -13.69
CA LYS A 201 -8.23 9.56 -15.05
C LYS A 201 -7.13 9.21 -16.07
N ARG A 202 -5.99 9.91 -16.06
CA ARG A 202 -4.88 9.62 -16.97
C ARG A 202 -4.32 8.21 -16.80
N ALA A 203 -4.23 7.71 -15.56
CA ALA A 203 -3.76 6.35 -15.30
C ALA A 203 -4.64 5.30 -15.98
N VAL A 204 -5.96 5.46 -15.92
CA VAL A 204 -6.92 4.56 -16.57
C VAL A 204 -6.92 4.75 -18.10
N GLU A 205 -6.83 5.97 -18.60
CA GLU A 205 -6.67 6.23 -20.05
C GLU A 205 -5.41 5.55 -20.60
N ARG A 206 -4.26 5.70 -19.92
CA ARG A 206 -3.01 5.01 -20.29
C ARG A 206 -3.13 3.48 -20.23
N LEU A 207 -3.91 2.96 -19.29
CA LEU A 207 -4.17 1.52 -19.21
C LEU A 207 -4.96 1.03 -20.44
N ILE A 208 -5.98 1.78 -20.85
CA ILE A 208 -6.78 1.49 -22.07
C ILE A 208 -5.91 1.55 -23.33
N ASP A 209 -5.02 2.53 -23.41
CA ASP A 209 -4.12 2.72 -24.55
C ASP A 209 -2.93 1.75 -24.58
N GLY A 210 -2.82 0.85 -23.60
CA GLY A 210 -1.69 -0.09 -23.47
C GLY A 210 -0.36 0.58 -23.09
N LEU A 211 -0.41 1.78 -22.52
CA LEU A 211 0.75 2.58 -22.09
C LEU A 211 1.01 2.52 -20.57
N ALA A 212 0.25 1.69 -19.85
CA ALA A 212 0.48 1.46 -18.42
C ALA A 212 1.81 0.74 -18.18
N PRO A 213 2.40 0.88 -16.97
CA PRO A 213 3.55 0.06 -16.58
C PRO A 213 3.22 -1.43 -16.66
N LYS A 214 4.26 -2.25 -16.79
CA LYS A 214 4.09 -3.71 -16.68
C LYS A 214 3.79 -4.11 -15.24
N ALA A 215 3.07 -5.20 -15.06
CA ALA A 215 2.87 -5.79 -13.74
C ALA A 215 4.23 -6.17 -13.10
N PHE A 216 4.38 -5.89 -11.80
CA PHE A 216 5.58 -6.21 -11.04
C PHE A 216 5.56 -7.67 -10.61
N ILE A 217 6.17 -8.54 -11.41
CA ILE A 217 6.14 -10.00 -11.23
C ILE A 217 7.37 -10.46 -10.45
N ILE A 218 7.14 -11.15 -9.33
CA ILE A 218 8.17 -11.92 -8.61
C ILE A 218 8.07 -13.37 -9.05
N ASN A 219 9.14 -13.86 -9.69
CA ASN A 219 9.17 -15.24 -10.20
C ASN A 219 9.22 -16.25 -9.03
N PRO A 220 8.38 -17.30 -9.07
CA PRO A 220 8.45 -18.39 -8.09
C PRO A 220 9.71 -19.27 -8.32
N PRO A 221 10.19 -19.95 -7.26
CA PRO A 221 9.72 -19.86 -5.89
C PRO A 221 10.05 -18.52 -5.26
N VAL A 222 9.12 -17.96 -4.47
CA VAL A 222 9.30 -16.66 -3.83
C VAL A 222 10.02 -16.84 -2.50
N ARG A 223 11.22 -16.28 -2.41
CA ARG A 223 11.99 -16.19 -1.18
C ARG A 223 11.60 -14.91 -0.44
N VAL A 224 11.04 -15.05 0.73
CA VAL A 224 10.69 -13.93 1.62
C VAL A 224 11.71 -13.86 2.74
N LYS A 225 12.42 -12.74 2.84
CA LYS A 225 13.31 -12.43 3.97
C LYS A 225 12.73 -11.24 4.73
N ILE A 226 12.62 -11.37 6.05
CA ILE A 226 12.14 -10.32 6.96
C ILE A 226 13.25 -10.03 7.96
N GLU A 227 13.60 -8.76 8.09
CA GLU A 227 14.43 -8.26 9.16
C GLU A 227 13.55 -7.56 10.20
N PHE A 228 13.55 -8.08 11.41
CA PHE A 228 12.85 -7.48 12.54
C PHE A 228 13.76 -6.48 13.27
N ARG A 229 13.14 -5.60 14.06
CA ARG A 229 13.85 -4.65 14.92
C ARG A 229 14.31 -5.27 16.23
N GLN A 230 13.73 -6.40 16.62
CA GLN A 230 13.95 -7.03 17.93
C GLN A 230 14.19 -8.54 17.78
N PRO A 231 15.18 -9.11 18.49
CA PRO A 231 15.49 -10.55 18.41
C PRO A 231 14.33 -11.46 18.84
N GLU A 232 13.53 -11.04 19.84
CA GLU A 232 12.39 -11.85 20.31
C GLU A 232 11.30 -12.03 19.23
N SER A 233 11.19 -11.12 18.27
CA SER A 233 10.30 -11.30 17.11
C SER A 233 10.75 -12.46 16.25
N VAL A 234 12.07 -12.66 16.10
CA VAL A 234 12.64 -13.82 15.41
C VAL A 234 12.35 -15.11 16.18
N ASP A 235 12.55 -15.10 17.52
CA ASP A 235 12.29 -16.28 18.38
C ASP A 235 10.84 -16.76 18.30
N ARG A 236 9.92 -15.86 18.07
CA ARG A 236 8.50 -16.17 17.86
C ARG A 236 8.21 -16.63 16.44
N ALA A 237 8.66 -15.89 15.45
CA ALA A 237 8.36 -16.16 14.04
C ALA A 237 8.91 -17.52 13.55
N VAL A 238 10.06 -17.99 14.06
CA VAL A 238 10.66 -19.29 13.69
C VAL A 238 9.86 -20.49 14.17
N LYS A 239 8.85 -20.31 15.02
CA LYS A 239 7.93 -21.37 15.41
C LYS A 239 6.97 -21.76 14.29
N LEU A 240 6.84 -20.93 13.26
CA LEU A 240 6.02 -21.24 12.09
C LEU A 240 6.72 -22.29 11.22
N PRO A 241 5.98 -23.29 10.70
CA PRO A 241 6.52 -24.28 9.79
C PRO A 241 7.16 -23.65 8.55
N GLY A 242 8.36 -24.11 8.18
CA GLY A 242 9.07 -23.65 7.01
C GLY A 242 9.84 -22.34 7.17
N VAL A 243 9.70 -21.64 8.29
CA VAL A 243 10.46 -20.43 8.60
C VAL A 243 11.82 -20.82 9.19
N LYS A 244 12.89 -20.22 8.65
CA LYS A 244 14.27 -20.40 9.09
C LYS A 244 14.83 -19.10 9.66
N ARG A 245 15.58 -19.22 10.76
CA ARG A 245 16.41 -18.15 11.26
C ARG A 245 17.67 -18.00 10.38
N LEU A 246 17.99 -16.79 9.96
CA LEU A 246 19.24 -16.48 9.27
C LEU A 246 20.30 -15.94 10.24
N ASP A 247 19.88 -15.05 11.14
CA ASP A 247 20.71 -14.41 12.16
C ASP A 247 19.87 -13.93 13.35
N GLY A 248 20.41 -13.03 14.17
CA GLY A 248 19.72 -12.49 15.36
C GLY A 248 18.46 -11.71 15.07
N LEU A 249 18.31 -11.13 13.87
CA LEU A 249 17.19 -10.25 13.50
C LEU A 249 16.43 -10.73 12.26
N CYS A 250 16.98 -11.67 11.49
CA CYS A 250 16.44 -12.07 10.20
C CYS A 250 15.85 -13.48 10.21
N ILE A 251 14.71 -13.61 9.55
CA ILE A 251 14.13 -14.89 9.14
C ILE A 251 14.00 -14.97 7.63
N GLU A 252 13.83 -16.19 7.13
CA GLU A 252 13.55 -16.48 5.73
C GLU A 252 12.58 -17.64 5.60
N PHE A 253 11.73 -17.61 4.59
CA PHE A 253 10.97 -18.75 4.12
C PHE A 253 10.81 -18.72 2.60
N ILE A 254 10.44 -19.86 2.02
CA ILE A 254 10.22 -19.99 0.58
C ILE A 254 8.77 -20.38 0.34
N ALA A 255 8.10 -19.67 -0.54
CA ALA A 255 6.72 -19.92 -0.92
C ALA A 255 6.61 -20.31 -2.40
N PRO A 256 5.65 -21.19 -2.77
CA PRO A 256 5.48 -21.62 -4.16
C PRO A 256 4.92 -20.54 -5.08
N SER A 257 4.23 -19.54 -4.54
CA SER A 257 3.72 -18.38 -5.29
C SER A 257 3.73 -17.11 -4.45
N MET A 258 3.38 -15.98 -5.07
CA MET A 258 3.30 -14.70 -4.37
C MET A 258 2.08 -14.65 -3.42
N VAL A 259 1.02 -15.39 -3.68
CA VAL A 259 -0.14 -15.51 -2.77
C VAL A 259 0.27 -16.16 -1.46
N GLU A 260 0.96 -17.30 -1.53
CA GLU A 260 1.48 -17.99 -0.33
C GLU A 260 2.59 -17.16 0.35
N ALA A 261 3.42 -16.44 -0.42
CA ALA A 261 4.43 -15.55 0.13
C ALA A 261 3.80 -14.41 0.96
N HIS A 262 2.76 -13.77 0.42
CA HIS A 262 2.00 -12.74 1.12
C HIS A 262 1.32 -13.28 2.39
N SER A 263 0.66 -14.43 2.29
CA SER A 263 0.03 -15.08 3.44
C SER A 263 1.05 -15.48 4.51
N GLY A 264 2.18 -16.05 4.10
CA GLY A 264 3.29 -16.43 5.00
C GLY A 264 3.92 -15.21 5.67
N PHE A 265 4.11 -14.11 4.95
CA PHE A 265 4.57 -12.84 5.50
C PHE A 265 3.64 -12.35 6.62
N ARG A 266 2.33 -12.28 6.36
CA ARG A 266 1.33 -11.87 7.36
C ARG A 266 1.32 -12.78 8.59
N ALA A 267 1.42 -14.10 8.37
CA ALA A 267 1.51 -15.06 9.47
C ALA A 267 2.78 -14.85 10.32
N ALA A 268 3.94 -14.64 9.67
CA ALA A 268 5.20 -14.39 10.37
C ALA A 268 5.17 -13.09 11.19
N VAL A 269 4.60 -12.03 10.62
CA VAL A 269 4.43 -10.76 11.34
C VAL A 269 3.47 -10.93 12.52
N LYS A 270 2.32 -11.57 12.32
CA LYS A 270 1.36 -11.84 13.41
C LYS A 270 2.01 -12.65 14.53
N GLN A 271 2.70 -13.74 14.19
CA GLN A 271 3.39 -14.59 15.17
C GLN A 271 4.48 -13.82 15.95
N ALA A 272 5.11 -12.83 15.33
CA ALA A 272 6.11 -11.98 15.98
C ALA A 272 5.50 -11.03 17.05
N TYR A 273 4.17 -10.82 17.05
CA TYR A 273 3.46 -10.06 18.09
C TYR A 273 3.04 -10.91 19.28
N ASP A 274 2.65 -12.18 19.05
CA ASP A 274 2.18 -13.14 20.08
C ASP A 274 3.35 -13.72 20.90
#